data_240db9ed2b299eb3571e073d185adac3
#
_entry.id   240db9ed2b299eb3571e073d185adac3
#
_cell.length_a   1.000
_cell.length_b   1.000
_cell.length_c   1.000
_cell.angle_alpha   90.00
_cell.angle_beta   90.00
_cell.angle_gamma   90.00
#
_symmetry.space_group_name_H-M   'P 1'
#
loop_
_entity.id
_entity.type
_entity.pdbx_description
1 polymer ?
#
loop_
_entity_poly.entity_id
_entity_poly.type
_entity_poly.pdbx_seq_one_letter_code
_entity_poly.pdbx_strand_id
1 'polypeptide(L)'
;MSFPSINPTTTAAWKALEAHAASAKNLHLRDLLQQDAARFEKMHIRLDDLLLFDYAKHRVTEETLGLLEDLFHACQVPEALQAQVTGEKINQTEGRSVLHTALRDPRTEPLRLDGEDVRALAKGERDRMFAFAEAIRDGRKKSFTGKKFTHVVNIGIGGSDLGPRMAVEALKPFSDRSIHMHFVANVDGADLHECLQKVDPERTLFIVASKTFTTQETMANAEAARTWLVQKLGDPNCTQKHFVALSTHAEKVQAFGISAKNTFGFWDWVGGRYSVWSAIGMPLCIAIGAEGFQQFLDGAHAIDQHTATQPFRKNIPQIMAALGIWYRNFLGATSHALLPYDQYLHRFPAYLQQADMESNGKYVDRHGERVTYPTGDRKSTRLNSSHT
;
A
#
# COMPACT_ATOMS: atom_id res chain seq x y z
N MET A 1 6.85 19.52 19.87
CA MET A 1 6.22 18.62 20.90
C MET A 1 5.76 17.38 20.16
N SER A 2 5.92 16.17 20.76
CA SER A 2 5.42 14.94 20.13
C SER A 2 3.89 14.96 20.13
N PHE A 3 3.28 14.43 19.07
CA PHE A 3 1.83 14.28 19.01
C PHE A 3 1.35 13.39 20.17
N PRO A 4 0.28 13.76 20.91
CA PRO A 4 -0.13 13.04 22.11
C PRO A 4 -0.59 11.60 21.80
N SER A 5 -0.31 10.69 22.74
CA SER A 5 -0.92 9.35 22.77
C SER A 5 -2.07 9.37 23.77
N ILE A 6 -3.29 9.21 23.27
CA ILE A 6 -4.50 9.20 24.06
C ILE A 6 -5.01 7.76 24.15
N ASN A 7 -5.16 7.25 25.37
CA ASN A 7 -5.83 5.96 25.57
C ASN A 7 -7.33 6.15 25.34
N PRO A 8 -7.93 5.60 24.28
CA PRO A 8 -9.32 5.83 23.96
C PRO A 8 -10.28 5.34 25.05
N THR A 9 -9.91 4.27 25.80
CA THR A 9 -10.78 3.67 26.82
C THR A 9 -10.97 4.56 28.04
N THR A 10 -10.14 5.57 28.23
CA THR A 10 -10.26 6.53 29.34
C THR A 10 -11.16 7.72 29.01
N THR A 11 -11.53 7.89 27.74
CA THR A 11 -12.35 9.02 27.29
C THR A 11 -13.82 8.87 27.67
N ALA A 12 -14.53 9.99 27.83
CA ALA A 12 -15.97 9.98 28.05
C ALA A 12 -16.73 9.39 26.83
N ALA A 13 -16.25 9.68 25.63
CA ALA A 13 -16.81 9.14 24.38
C ALA A 13 -16.76 7.60 24.32
N TRP A 14 -15.65 6.98 24.72
CA TRP A 14 -15.56 5.53 24.78
C TRP A 14 -16.60 4.94 25.75
N LYS A 15 -16.71 5.51 26.96
CA LYS A 15 -17.69 5.04 27.95
C LYS A 15 -19.13 5.19 27.49
N ALA A 16 -19.44 6.27 26.76
CA ALA A 16 -20.74 6.46 26.15
C ALA A 16 -21.02 5.39 25.07
N LEU A 17 -20.03 5.05 24.25
CA LEU A 17 -20.13 3.96 23.26
C LEU A 17 -20.31 2.59 23.93
N GLU A 18 -19.66 2.31 25.06
CA GLU A 18 -19.88 1.06 25.83
C GLU A 18 -21.33 0.98 26.32
N ALA A 19 -21.86 2.06 26.88
CA ALA A 19 -23.25 2.12 27.34
C ALA A 19 -24.23 1.96 26.16
N HIS A 20 -24.00 2.66 25.05
CA HIS A 20 -24.81 2.56 23.84
C HIS A 20 -24.79 1.14 23.24
N ALA A 21 -23.64 0.47 23.24
CA ALA A 21 -23.48 -0.87 22.70
C ALA A 21 -24.35 -1.91 23.42
N ALA A 22 -24.66 -1.71 24.70
CA ALA A 22 -25.54 -2.61 25.46
C ALA A 22 -26.93 -2.73 24.82
N SER A 23 -27.48 -1.63 24.32
CA SER A 23 -28.76 -1.60 23.59
C SER A 23 -28.59 -1.95 22.10
N ALA A 24 -27.53 -1.45 21.49
CA ALA A 24 -27.27 -1.63 20.06
C ALA A 24 -26.98 -3.08 19.65
N LYS A 25 -26.52 -3.94 20.57
CA LYS A 25 -26.36 -5.39 20.32
C LYS A 25 -27.63 -6.08 19.85
N ASN A 26 -28.78 -5.56 20.26
CA ASN A 26 -30.09 -6.12 19.93
C ASN A 26 -30.66 -5.55 18.63
N LEU A 27 -30.02 -4.58 18.00
CA LEU A 27 -30.43 -4.02 16.73
C LEU A 27 -30.37 -5.07 15.63
N HIS A 28 -31.49 -5.27 14.94
CA HIS A 28 -31.56 -6.15 13.78
C HIS A 28 -31.58 -5.31 12.49
N LEU A 29 -30.75 -5.64 11.53
CA LEU A 29 -30.62 -4.86 10.29
C LEU A 29 -31.94 -4.78 9.50
N ARG A 30 -32.74 -5.86 9.48
CA ARG A 30 -34.06 -5.86 8.84
C ARG A 30 -34.95 -4.76 9.42
N ASP A 31 -35.00 -4.63 10.75
CA ASP A 31 -35.82 -3.67 11.43
C ASP A 31 -35.39 -2.23 11.15
N LEU A 32 -34.06 -2.00 11.15
CA LEU A 32 -33.47 -0.70 10.78
C LEU A 32 -33.86 -0.28 9.35
N LEU A 33 -33.83 -1.23 8.40
CA LEU A 33 -34.20 -0.97 7.00
C LEU A 33 -35.71 -0.79 6.82
N GLN A 34 -36.54 -1.47 7.62
CA GLN A 34 -38.00 -1.32 7.57
C GLN A 34 -38.51 0.00 8.24
N GLN A 35 -37.80 0.43 9.30
CA GLN A 35 -38.18 1.65 10.04
C GLN A 35 -37.77 2.93 9.32
N ASP A 36 -36.74 2.89 8.46
CA ASP A 36 -36.25 4.06 7.75
C ASP A 36 -36.03 3.74 6.26
N ALA A 37 -37.06 4.03 5.46
CA ALA A 37 -37.01 3.85 4.01
C ALA A 37 -35.94 4.75 3.33
N ALA A 38 -35.54 5.87 3.96
CA ALA A 38 -34.53 6.78 3.48
C ALA A 38 -33.14 6.45 4.03
N ARG A 39 -32.94 5.27 4.66
CA ARG A 39 -31.70 4.90 5.30
C ARG A 39 -30.48 4.90 4.34
N PHE A 40 -30.67 4.41 3.12
CA PHE A 40 -29.63 4.46 2.10
C PHE A 40 -29.23 5.91 1.78
N GLU A 41 -30.21 6.81 1.62
CA GLU A 41 -29.94 8.22 1.31
C GLU A 41 -29.13 8.94 2.41
N LYS A 42 -29.31 8.50 3.66
CA LYS A 42 -28.58 9.04 4.83
C LYS A 42 -27.22 8.40 5.03
N MET A 43 -27.04 7.14 4.60
CA MET A 43 -25.89 6.29 4.95
C MET A 43 -25.13 5.82 3.73
N HIS A 44 -24.93 6.71 2.77
CA HIS A 44 -23.94 6.52 1.70
C HIS A 44 -23.12 7.80 1.50
N ILE A 45 -21.94 7.64 0.94
CA ILE A 45 -21.07 8.74 0.56
C ILE A 45 -20.61 8.49 -0.87
N ARG A 46 -20.64 9.53 -1.71
CA ARG A 46 -20.08 9.52 -3.06
C ARG A 46 -18.81 10.34 -3.10
N LEU A 47 -17.82 9.82 -3.81
CA LEU A 47 -16.68 10.57 -4.27
C LEU A 47 -16.83 10.73 -5.78
N ASP A 48 -17.50 11.81 -6.19
CA ASP A 48 -17.90 12.06 -7.57
C ASP A 48 -18.54 10.80 -8.22
N ASP A 49 -18.17 10.48 -9.46
CA ASP A 49 -18.57 9.24 -10.12
C ASP A 49 -17.56 8.08 -9.93
N LEU A 50 -16.53 8.29 -9.10
CA LEU A 50 -15.43 7.33 -8.91
C LEU A 50 -15.79 6.24 -7.90
N LEU A 51 -16.46 6.59 -6.80
CA LEU A 51 -16.71 5.67 -5.71
C LEU A 51 -18.04 5.95 -5.01
N LEU A 52 -18.82 4.90 -4.79
CA LEU A 52 -19.96 4.89 -3.89
C LEU A 52 -19.61 4.02 -2.66
N PHE A 53 -19.62 4.62 -1.49
CA PHE A 53 -19.51 3.92 -0.22
C PHE A 53 -20.87 3.83 0.45
N ASP A 54 -21.48 2.66 0.41
CA ASP A 54 -22.77 2.35 1.07
C ASP A 54 -22.52 1.67 2.42
N TYR A 55 -22.90 2.31 3.50
CA TYR A 55 -22.84 1.74 4.85
C TYR A 55 -24.24 1.60 5.51
N ALA A 56 -25.31 1.69 4.73
CA ALA A 56 -26.68 1.55 5.21
C ALA A 56 -26.97 0.17 5.81
N LYS A 57 -26.18 -0.86 5.42
CA LYS A 57 -26.32 -2.25 5.89
C LYS A 57 -25.48 -2.56 7.13
N HIS A 58 -24.99 -1.53 7.84
CA HIS A 58 -24.32 -1.70 9.12
C HIS A 58 -25.30 -1.51 10.29
N ARG A 59 -25.02 -2.18 11.42
CA ARG A 59 -25.79 -2.02 12.67
C ARG A 59 -25.37 -0.77 13.42
N VAL A 60 -25.69 0.38 12.85
CA VAL A 60 -25.43 1.72 13.38
C VAL A 60 -26.69 2.58 13.27
N THR A 61 -26.81 3.53 14.18
CA THR A 61 -27.83 4.58 14.17
C THR A 61 -27.15 5.95 14.07
N GLU A 62 -27.93 7.02 13.93
CA GLU A 62 -27.40 8.39 14.00
C GLU A 62 -26.69 8.66 15.34
N GLU A 63 -27.25 8.12 16.45
CA GLU A 63 -26.61 8.18 17.76
C GLU A 63 -25.26 7.47 17.77
N THR A 64 -25.18 6.25 17.21
CA THR A 64 -23.91 5.50 17.10
C THR A 64 -22.85 6.33 16.38
N LEU A 65 -23.23 6.94 15.26
CA LEU A 65 -22.31 7.75 14.46
C LEU A 65 -21.87 9.03 15.20
N GLY A 66 -22.77 9.67 15.97
CA GLY A 66 -22.42 10.83 16.81
C GLY A 66 -21.39 10.47 17.87
N LEU A 67 -21.60 9.37 18.59
CA LEU A 67 -20.68 8.91 19.61
C LEU A 67 -19.30 8.49 19.03
N LEU A 68 -19.27 7.94 17.83
CA LEU A 68 -18.02 7.62 17.12
C LEU A 68 -17.29 8.89 16.69
N GLU A 69 -17.99 9.91 16.25
CA GLU A 69 -17.44 11.24 15.92
C GLU A 69 -16.82 11.90 17.16
N ASP A 70 -17.52 11.84 18.31
CA ASP A 70 -17.01 12.32 19.60
C ASP A 70 -15.71 11.59 20.00
N LEU A 71 -15.63 10.26 19.76
CA LEU A 71 -14.42 9.49 20.01
C LEU A 71 -13.24 9.93 19.12
N PHE A 72 -13.49 10.21 17.84
CA PHE A 72 -12.46 10.69 16.91
C PHE A 72 -11.92 12.05 17.36
N HIS A 73 -12.79 12.96 17.81
CA HIS A 73 -12.36 14.24 18.37
C HIS A 73 -11.61 14.08 19.70
N ALA A 74 -12.11 13.26 20.60
CA ALA A 74 -11.45 12.97 21.87
C ALA A 74 -10.05 12.38 21.71
N CYS A 75 -9.83 11.60 20.62
CA CYS A 75 -8.54 11.02 20.26
C CYS A 75 -7.70 11.88 19.31
N GLN A 76 -8.13 13.10 19.00
CA GLN A 76 -7.43 14.06 18.12
C GLN A 76 -7.10 13.45 16.72
N VAL A 77 -8.02 12.72 16.13
CA VAL A 77 -7.81 12.09 14.82
C VAL A 77 -7.65 13.13 13.70
N PRO A 78 -8.45 14.24 13.64
CA PRO A 78 -8.24 15.30 12.65
C PRO A 78 -6.84 15.91 12.73
N GLU A 79 -6.36 16.19 13.93
CA GLU A 79 -5.03 16.76 14.19
C GLU A 79 -3.92 15.77 13.79
N ALA A 80 -4.12 14.47 14.05
CA ALA A 80 -3.18 13.44 13.64
C ALA A 80 -3.08 13.31 12.12
N LEU A 81 -4.19 13.40 11.39
CA LEU A 81 -4.20 13.44 9.93
C LEU A 81 -3.47 14.66 9.39
N GLN A 82 -3.68 15.83 10.00
CA GLN A 82 -2.97 17.05 9.63
C GLN A 82 -1.46 16.91 9.89
N ALA A 83 -1.06 16.42 11.06
CA ALA A 83 0.35 16.17 11.39
C ALA A 83 1.02 15.21 10.40
N GLN A 84 0.29 14.18 9.96
CA GLN A 84 0.78 13.24 8.95
C GLN A 84 1.10 13.95 7.63
N VAL A 85 0.17 14.74 7.08
CA VAL A 85 0.33 15.33 5.75
C VAL A 85 1.29 16.54 5.74
N THR A 86 1.57 17.13 6.90
CA THR A 86 2.57 18.19 7.06
C THR A 86 3.98 17.66 7.31
N GLY A 87 4.16 16.35 7.51
CA GLY A 87 5.46 15.72 7.67
C GLY A 87 5.98 15.65 9.09
N GLU A 88 5.12 15.85 10.09
CA GLU A 88 5.52 15.60 11.48
C GLU A 88 5.92 14.13 11.67
N LYS A 89 6.89 13.89 12.58
CA LYS A 89 7.37 12.52 12.88
C LYS A 89 6.38 11.79 13.78
N ILE A 90 5.14 11.58 13.27
CA ILE A 90 4.05 10.96 14.05
C ILE A 90 4.23 9.46 14.26
N ASN A 91 5.05 8.77 13.49
CA ASN A 91 5.50 7.41 13.79
C ASN A 91 6.62 7.50 14.84
N GLN A 92 6.24 7.64 16.09
CA GLN A 92 7.17 7.90 17.18
C GLN A 92 8.05 6.70 17.52
N THR A 93 7.54 5.47 17.36
CA THR A 93 8.31 4.24 17.64
C THR A 93 9.50 4.06 16.72
N GLU A 94 9.44 4.61 15.49
CA GLU A 94 10.53 4.57 14.52
C GLU A 94 11.17 5.97 14.29
N GLY A 95 10.63 7.03 14.91
CA GLY A 95 11.11 8.40 14.75
C GLY A 95 10.95 8.96 13.33
N ARG A 96 9.90 8.54 12.59
CA ARG A 96 9.72 8.85 11.17
C ARG A 96 8.47 9.65 10.87
N SER A 97 8.55 10.44 9.82
CA SER A 97 7.38 10.99 9.13
C SER A 97 6.70 9.91 8.29
N VAL A 98 5.42 10.09 7.97
CA VAL A 98 4.60 9.15 7.19
C VAL A 98 3.98 9.90 6.02
N LEU A 99 4.74 10.02 4.91
CA LEU A 99 4.43 10.90 3.79
C LEU A 99 4.15 10.15 2.46
N HIS A 100 3.60 8.94 2.53
CA HIS A 100 3.21 8.23 1.31
C HIS A 100 2.25 9.04 0.42
N THR A 101 1.50 9.99 0.97
CA THR A 101 0.65 10.94 0.22
C THR A 101 1.46 11.87 -0.69
N ALA A 102 2.70 12.24 -0.32
CA ALA A 102 3.56 13.07 -1.14
C ALA A 102 3.98 12.41 -2.46
N LEU A 103 3.93 11.06 -2.56
CA LEU A 103 4.23 10.32 -3.80
C LEU A 103 3.26 10.65 -4.93
N ARG A 104 2.06 11.13 -4.61
CA ARG A 104 0.95 11.37 -5.55
C ARG A 104 0.36 12.78 -5.45
N ASP A 105 1.01 13.64 -4.67
CA ASP A 105 0.62 15.05 -4.53
C ASP A 105 1.08 15.84 -5.75
N PRO A 106 0.16 16.43 -6.55
CA PRO A 106 0.52 17.19 -7.75
C PRO A 106 0.97 18.62 -7.44
N ARG A 107 0.84 19.09 -6.20
CA ARG A 107 1.21 20.45 -5.81
C ARG A 107 2.69 20.72 -6.02
N THR A 108 3.03 21.94 -6.39
CA THR A 108 4.41 22.37 -6.67
C THR A 108 5.05 23.11 -5.50
N GLU A 109 4.24 23.53 -4.51
CA GLU A 109 4.76 24.17 -3.31
C GLU A 109 5.61 23.18 -2.52
N PRO A 110 6.79 23.59 -2.05
CA PRO A 110 7.70 22.72 -1.32
C PRO A 110 7.07 22.13 -0.05
N LEU A 111 7.18 20.81 0.13
CA LEU A 111 6.93 20.14 1.40
C LEU A 111 8.29 19.76 2.00
N ARG A 112 8.73 20.53 3.00
CA ARG A 112 10.06 20.40 3.58
C ARG A 112 10.10 19.33 4.68
N LEU A 113 11.02 18.36 4.52
CA LEU A 113 11.35 17.38 5.55
C LEU A 113 12.87 17.32 5.70
N ASP A 114 13.38 17.61 6.89
CA ASP A 114 14.82 17.61 7.20
C ASP A 114 15.66 18.43 6.18
N GLY A 115 15.08 19.52 5.64
CA GLY A 115 15.70 20.43 4.67
C GLY A 115 15.44 20.11 3.20
N GLU A 116 14.99 18.91 2.87
CA GLU A 116 14.69 18.49 1.50
C GLU A 116 13.23 18.75 1.12
N ASP A 117 12.98 18.98 -0.16
CA ASP A 117 11.63 19.06 -0.72
C ASP A 117 11.17 17.68 -1.18
N VAL A 118 10.35 17.03 -0.36
CA VAL A 118 9.90 15.65 -0.63
C VAL A 118 9.00 15.52 -1.87
N ARG A 119 8.25 16.57 -2.24
CA ARG A 119 7.45 16.57 -3.48
C ARG A 119 8.34 16.61 -4.71
N ALA A 120 9.35 17.48 -4.71
CA ALA A 120 10.30 17.56 -5.80
C ALA A 120 11.10 16.24 -5.96
N LEU A 121 11.52 15.64 -4.85
CA LEU A 121 12.18 14.33 -4.85
C LEU A 121 11.28 13.23 -5.43
N ALA A 122 10.03 13.13 -4.95
CA ALA A 122 9.06 12.14 -5.44
C ALA A 122 8.78 12.31 -6.92
N LYS A 123 8.59 13.56 -7.39
CA LYS A 123 8.38 13.87 -8.80
C LYS A 123 9.59 13.49 -9.65
N GLY A 124 10.79 13.85 -9.24
CA GLY A 124 12.01 13.53 -10.00
C GLY A 124 12.21 12.03 -10.19
N GLU A 125 11.98 11.22 -9.16
CA GLU A 125 12.09 9.78 -9.25
C GLU A 125 10.97 9.14 -10.07
N ARG A 126 9.75 9.66 -9.96
CA ARG A 126 8.62 9.27 -10.80
C ARG A 126 8.89 9.54 -12.27
N ASP A 127 9.39 10.72 -12.62
CA ASP A 127 9.71 11.09 -14.01
C ASP A 127 10.79 10.15 -14.59
N ARG A 128 11.81 9.78 -13.80
CA ARG A 128 12.82 8.77 -14.17
C ARG A 128 12.19 7.40 -14.41
N MET A 129 11.30 6.96 -13.52
CA MET A 129 10.58 5.69 -13.63
C MET A 129 9.70 5.66 -14.89
N PHE A 130 8.98 6.74 -15.18
CA PHE A 130 8.16 6.89 -16.36
C PHE A 130 8.99 6.77 -17.65
N ALA A 131 10.09 7.52 -17.75
CA ALA A 131 10.99 7.46 -18.88
C ALA A 131 11.56 6.04 -19.09
N PHE A 132 11.88 5.34 -18.00
CA PHE A 132 12.37 3.95 -18.04
C PHE A 132 11.27 2.99 -18.51
N ALA A 133 10.08 3.07 -17.96
CA ALA A 133 8.96 2.20 -18.30
C ALA A 133 8.58 2.36 -19.78
N GLU A 134 8.47 3.59 -20.27
CA GLU A 134 8.18 3.83 -21.69
C GLU A 134 9.30 3.33 -22.60
N ALA A 135 10.57 3.43 -22.21
CA ALA A 135 11.68 2.89 -23.01
C ALA A 135 11.67 1.35 -23.08
N ILE A 136 11.14 0.66 -22.06
CA ILE A 136 10.89 -0.79 -22.13
C ILE A 136 9.71 -1.09 -23.07
N ARG A 137 8.59 -0.38 -22.92
CA ARG A 137 7.35 -0.60 -23.67
C ARG A 137 7.52 -0.40 -25.17
N ASP A 138 8.14 0.69 -25.60
CA ASP A 138 8.40 0.99 -27.01
C ASP A 138 9.60 0.24 -27.59
N GLY A 139 10.40 -0.42 -26.74
CA GLY A 139 11.56 -1.21 -27.13
C GLY A 139 12.79 -0.38 -27.45
N ARG A 140 12.88 0.90 -27.06
CA ARG A 140 14.11 1.69 -27.10
C ARG A 140 15.16 1.11 -26.15
N LYS A 141 14.76 0.63 -24.97
CA LYS A 141 15.62 -0.11 -24.07
C LYS A 141 15.65 -1.58 -24.48
N LYS A 142 16.84 -2.05 -24.83
CA LYS A 142 17.09 -3.40 -25.35
C LYS A 142 17.78 -4.27 -24.31
N SER A 143 17.54 -5.58 -24.41
CA SER A 143 18.25 -6.63 -23.67
C SER A 143 19.73 -6.71 -24.06
N PHE A 144 20.49 -7.57 -23.41
CA PHE A 144 21.89 -7.82 -23.70
C PHE A 144 22.10 -8.27 -25.18
N THR A 145 21.22 -9.09 -25.72
CA THR A 145 21.26 -9.58 -27.10
C THR A 145 20.59 -8.63 -28.11
N GLY A 146 20.20 -7.43 -27.68
CA GLY A 146 19.55 -6.43 -28.55
C GLY A 146 18.06 -6.66 -28.80
N LYS A 147 17.45 -7.66 -28.18
CA LYS A 147 16.02 -7.96 -28.31
C LYS A 147 15.16 -7.04 -27.44
N LYS A 148 13.89 -6.85 -27.81
CA LYS A 148 12.87 -6.16 -26.98
C LYS A 148 12.52 -7.05 -25.78
N PHE A 149 12.34 -6.46 -24.59
CA PHE A 149 11.81 -7.15 -23.41
C PHE A 149 10.33 -7.48 -23.60
N THR A 150 9.96 -8.71 -23.29
CA THR A 150 8.57 -9.20 -23.33
C THR A 150 8.18 -9.88 -22.02
N HIS A 151 9.13 -10.12 -21.12
CA HIS A 151 8.89 -10.64 -19.79
C HIS A 151 9.51 -9.73 -18.75
N VAL A 152 8.77 -9.46 -17.68
CA VAL A 152 9.24 -8.71 -16.51
C VAL A 152 8.98 -9.58 -15.28
N VAL A 153 10.03 -9.88 -14.54
CA VAL A 153 9.99 -10.69 -13.32
C VAL A 153 10.28 -9.79 -12.12
N ASN A 154 9.29 -9.53 -11.30
CA ASN A 154 9.45 -8.79 -10.04
C ASN A 154 9.83 -9.77 -8.92
N ILE A 155 11.00 -9.58 -8.34
CA ILE A 155 11.52 -10.35 -7.19
C ILE A 155 11.45 -9.46 -5.97
N GLY A 156 10.53 -9.75 -5.05
CA GLY A 156 10.31 -8.95 -3.85
C GLY A 156 9.35 -9.65 -2.91
N ILE A 157 9.32 -9.27 -1.64
CA ILE A 157 8.46 -9.86 -0.62
C ILE A 157 7.68 -8.79 0.15
N GLY A 158 6.54 -9.13 0.70
CA GLY A 158 5.70 -8.23 1.48
C GLY A 158 5.24 -7.03 0.66
N GLY A 159 5.55 -5.79 1.09
CA GLY A 159 5.16 -4.57 0.39
C GLY A 159 5.78 -4.42 -1.02
N SER A 160 6.89 -5.08 -1.28
CA SER A 160 7.54 -5.10 -2.60
C SER A 160 6.92 -6.11 -3.59
N ASP A 161 5.98 -6.93 -3.15
CA ASP A 161 5.23 -7.89 -3.96
C ASP A 161 3.73 -7.60 -3.98
N LEU A 162 3.10 -7.55 -2.78
CA LEU A 162 1.65 -7.59 -2.65
C LEU A 162 0.95 -6.42 -3.33
N GLY A 163 1.45 -5.19 -3.14
CA GLY A 163 0.90 -4.00 -3.79
C GLY A 163 1.05 -4.02 -5.31
N PRO A 164 2.27 -4.16 -5.84
CA PRO A 164 2.50 -4.27 -7.28
C PRO A 164 1.74 -5.41 -7.95
N ARG A 165 1.76 -6.62 -7.37
CA ARG A 165 1.04 -7.79 -7.91
C ARG A 165 -0.46 -7.56 -7.95
N MET A 166 -1.04 -7.05 -6.87
CA MET A 166 -2.45 -6.69 -6.80
C MET A 166 -2.84 -5.68 -7.87
N ALA A 167 -2.06 -4.59 -7.99
CA ALA A 167 -2.37 -3.51 -8.92
C ALA A 167 -2.22 -3.95 -10.39
N VAL A 168 -1.20 -4.77 -10.73
CA VAL A 168 -1.04 -5.35 -12.07
C VAL A 168 -2.21 -6.26 -12.43
N GLU A 169 -2.69 -7.09 -11.51
CA GLU A 169 -3.87 -7.93 -11.77
C GLU A 169 -5.14 -7.09 -11.87
N ALA A 170 -5.34 -6.12 -10.98
CA ALA A 170 -6.51 -5.25 -10.99
C ALA A 170 -6.63 -4.42 -12.28
N LEU A 171 -5.52 -3.91 -12.77
CA LEU A 171 -5.47 -3.04 -13.95
C LEU A 171 -5.08 -3.79 -15.24
N LYS A 172 -5.15 -5.11 -15.23
CA LYS A 172 -4.85 -5.96 -16.38
C LYS A 172 -5.62 -5.63 -17.67
N PRO A 173 -6.88 -5.17 -17.64
CA PRO A 173 -7.56 -4.72 -18.87
C PRO A 173 -6.86 -3.56 -19.59
N PHE A 174 -6.12 -2.73 -18.86
CA PHE A 174 -5.41 -1.55 -19.37
C PHE A 174 -3.93 -1.83 -19.71
N SER A 175 -3.46 -3.06 -19.50
CA SER A 175 -2.06 -3.43 -19.69
C SER A 175 -1.71 -3.72 -21.15
N ASP A 176 -0.44 -3.46 -21.52
CA ASP A 176 0.16 -3.97 -22.75
C ASP A 176 0.32 -5.50 -22.65
N ARG A 177 -0.50 -6.23 -23.41
CA ARG A 177 -0.54 -7.69 -23.39
C ARG A 177 0.69 -8.34 -24.03
N SER A 178 1.54 -7.59 -24.70
CA SER A 178 2.81 -8.07 -25.26
C SER A 178 3.91 -8.19 -24.22
N ILE A 179 3.70 -7.61 -23.01
CA ILE A 179 4.63 -7.69 -21.90
C ILE A 179 4.00 -8.53 -20.78
N HIS A 180 4.61 -9.67 -20.48
CA HIS A 180 4.12 -10.60 -19.46
C HIS A 180 4.77 -10.32 -18.11
N MET A 181 3.94 -10.02 -17.11
CA MET A 181 4.38 -9.72 -15.75
C MET A 181 4.40 -11.00 -14.90
N HIS A 182 5.52 -11.25 -14.21
CA HIS A 182 5.73 -12.37 -13.30
C HIS A 182 6.16 -11.85 -11.93
N PHE A 183 5.80 -12.57 -10.88
CA PHE A 183 6.12 -12.19 -9.51
C PHE A 183 6.68 -13.39 -8.74
N VAL A 184 7.84 -13.21 -8.14
CA VAL A 184 8.52 -14.19 -7.30
C VAL A 184 8.67 -13.60 -5.90
N ALA A 185 7.99 -14.21 -4.92
CA ALA A 185 7.88 -13.68 -3.57
C ALA A 185 8.11 -14.73 -2.47
N ASN A 186 8.36 -15.98 -2.84
CA ASN A 186 8.66 -17.04 -1.91
C ASN A 186 10.15 -17.43 -2.00
N VAL A 187 10.76 -17.70 -0.84
CA VAL A 187 12.14 -18.21 -0.78
C VAL A 187 12.25 -19.67 -1.23
N ASP A 188 11.13 -20.41 -1.25
CA ASP A 188 11.08 -21.74 -1.84
C ASP A 188 11.49 -21.66 -3.31
N GLY A 189 12.55 -22.38 -3.67
CA GLY A 189 13.10 -22.40 -5.02
C GLY A 189 12.12 -22.79 -6.10
N ALA A 190 11.01 -23.47 -5.77
CA ALA A 190 9.96 -23.83 -6.71
C ALA A 190 9.28 -22.59 -7.31
N ASP A 191 9.10 -21.50 -6.54
CA ASP A 191 8.46 -20.28 -7.04
C ASP A 191 9.29 -19.64 -8.17
N LEU A 192 10.60 -19.48 -7.95
CA LEU A 192 11.51 -18.99 -8.99
C LEU A 192 11.63 -19.99 -10.15
N HIS A 193 11.80 -21.28 -9.87
CA HIS A 193 11.95 -22.31 -10.90
C HIS A 193 10.78 -22.31 -11.88
N GLU A 194 9.55 -22.36 -11.39
CA GLU A 194 8.34 -22.33 -12.21
C GLU A 194 8.17 -21.01 -12.99
N CYS A 195 8.67 -19.91 -12.45
CA CYS A 195 8.72 -18.63 -13.17
C CYS A 195 9.71 -18.70 -14.33
N LEU A 196 10.92 -19.21 -14.10
CA LEU A 196 11.99 -19.29 -15.10
C LEU A 196 11.67 -20.24 -16.27
N GLN A 197 10.78 -21.22 -16.08
CA GLN A 197 10.28 -22.08 -17.18
C GLN A 197 9.39 -21.33 -18.17
N LYS A 198 8.82 -20.20 -17.78
CA LYS A 198 7.82 -19.43 -18.57
C LYS A 198 8.42 -18.25 -19.31
N VAL A 199 9.71 -17.97 -19.13
CA VAL A 199 10.34 -16.74 -19.63
C VAL A 199 11.50 -17.04 -20.60
N ASP A 200 11.66 -16.17 -21.61
CA ASP A 200 12.80 -16.19 -22.51
C ASP A 200 13.97 -15.40 -21.90
N PRO A 201 15.14 -16.02 -21.62
CA PRO A 201 16.28 -15.33 -21.02
C PRO A 201 16.74 -14.11 -21.81
N GLU A 202 16.64 -14.13 -23.15
CA GLU A 202 17.06 -13.01 -23.98
C GLU A 202 16.06 -11.84 -23.97
N ARG A 203 14.83 -12.03 -23.43
CA ARG A 203 13.73 -11.05 -23.44
C ARG A 203 13.19 -10.74 -22.05
N THR A 204 13.90 -11.13 -21.00
CA THR A 204 13.43 -11.00 -19.61
C THR A 204 14.16 -9.87 -18.90
N LEU A 205 13.39 -8.98 -18.27
CA LEU A 205 13.85 -7.97 -17.32
C LEU A 205 13.52 -8.45 -15.90
N PHE A 206 14.50 -8.46 -15.01
CA PHE A 206 14.34 -8.74 -13.60
C PHE A 206 14.32 -7.43 -12.78
N ILE A 207 13.32 -7.25 -11.94
CA ILE A 207 13.20 -6.14 -11.00
C ILE A 207 13.45 -6.71 -9.60
N VAL A 208 14.53 -6.29 -8.95
CA VAL A 208 14.87 -6.67 -7.57
C VAL A 208 14.36 -5.58 -6.64
N ALA A 209 13.26 -5.83 -5.97
CA ALA A 209 12.57 -4.87 -5.11
C ALA A 209 12.87 -5.16 -3.63
N SER A 210 13.84 -4.43 -3.06
CA SER A 210 14.21 -4.54 -1.63
C SER A 210 14.73 -3.21 -1.12
N LYS A 211 14.05 -2.61 -0.14
CA LYS A 211 14.41 -1.29 0.40
C LYS A 211 15.87 -1.25 0.86
N THR A 212 16.30 -2.22 1.63
CA THR A 212 17.65 -2.31 2.22
C THR A 212 18.64 -3.10 1.35
N PHE A 213 18.15 -3.76 0.31
CA PHE A 213 18.92 -4.71 -0.52
C PHE A 213 19.63 -5.79 0.31
N THR A 214 18.93 -6.24 1.38
CA THR A 214 19.44 -7.24 2.35
C THR A 214 18.41 -8.28 2.76
N THR A 215 17.14 -8.16 2.27
CA THR A 215 16.10 -9.13 2.58
C THR A 215 16.52 -10.50 2.04
N GLN A 216 16.76 -11.45 2.92
CA GLN A 216 17.40 -12.72 2.60
C GLN A 216 16.69 -13.48 1.48
N GLU A 217 15.36 -13.56 1.56
CA GLU A 217 14.51 -14.25 0.57
C GLU A 217 14.60 -13.58 -0.82
N THR A 218 14.55 -12.25 -0.85
CA THR A 218 14.67 -11.48 -2.09
C THR A 218 16.04 -11.66 -2.71
N MET A 219 17.10 -11.60 -1.90
CA MET A 219 18.48 -11.71 -2.39
C MET A 219 18.79 -13.14 -2.85
N ALA A 220 18.31 -14.18 -2.17
CA ALA A 220 18.46 -15.56 -2.59
C ALA A 220 17.83 -15.79 -3.98
N ASN A 221 16.60 -15.31 -4.19
CA ASN A 221 15.94 -15.41 -5.49
C ASN A 221 16.65 -14.57 -6.57
N ALA A 222 17.10 -13.36 -6.23
CA ALA A 222 17.79 -12.48 -7.18
C ALA A 222 19.15 -13.08 -7.64
N GLU A 223 19.92 -13.65 -6.73
CA GLU A 223 21.19 -14.33 -7.04
C GLU A 223 20.98 -15.59 -7.88
N ALA A 224 19.95 -16.38 -7.56
CA ALA A 224 19.60 -17.56 -8.35
C ALA A 224 19.15 -17.17 -9.77
N ALA A 225 18.32 -16.13 -9.90
CA ALA A 225 17.90 -15.60 -11.20
C ALA A 225 19.09 -15.05 -12.02
N ARG A 226 20.02 -14.34 -11.36
CA ARG A 226 21.27 -13.85 -12.01
C ARG A 226 22.13 -15.01 -12.50
N THR A 227 22.36 -16.02 -11.66
CA THR A 227 23.13 -17.20 -12.02
C THR A 227 22.51 -17.91 -13.22
N TRP A 228 21.19 -18.13 -13.19
CA TRP A 228 20.47 -18.71 -14.32
C TRP A 228 20.63 -17.89 -15.60
N LEU A 229 20.47 -16.56 -15.53
CA LEU A 229 20.59 -15.70 -16.70
C LEU A 229 22.00 -15.73 -17.30
N VAL A 230 23.05 -15.64 -16.45
CA VAL A 230 24.45 -15.71 -16.87
C VAL A 230 24.76 -17.05 -17.54
N GLN A 231 24.27 -18.15 -16.98
CA GLN A 231 24.41 -19.50 -17.61
C GLN A 231 23.75 -19.57 -18.98
N LYS A 232 22.57 -18.95 -19.14
CA LYS A 232 21.82 -18.98 -20.42
C LYS A 232 22.43 -18.08 -21.49
N LEU A 233 22.97 -16.92 -21.11
CA LEU A 233 23.51 -15.93 -22.06
C LEU A 233 25.04 -16.00 -22.23
N GLY A 234 25.73 -16.73 -21.35
CA GLY A 234 27.17 -16.98 -21.44
C GLY A 234 28.05 -15.78 -21.07
N ASP A 235 27.51 -14.66 -20.56
CA ASP A 235 28.30 -13.47 -20.23
C ASP A 235 27.72 -12.79 -18.95
N PRO A 236 28.54 -12.59 -17.90
CA PRO A 236 28.10 -11.95 -16.65
C PRO A 236 27.68 -10.47 -16.83
N ASN A 237 28.13 -9.80 -17.88
CA ASN A 237 27.74 -8.42 -18.19
C ASN A 237 26.25 -8.29 -18.57
N CYS A 238 25.57 -9.38 -18.87
CA CYS A 238 24.13 -9.39 -19.12
C CYS A 238 23.34 -8.82 -17.92
N THR A 239 23.83 -8.98 -16.70
CA THR A 239 23.23 -8.42 -15.47
C THR A 239 22.97 -6.93 -15.59
N GLN A 240 23.90 -6.15 -16.15
CA GLN A 240 23.75 -4.69 -16.29
C GLN A 240 22.57 -4.27 -17.20
N LYS A 241 22.16 -5.13 -18.11
CA LYS A 241 21.08 -4.86 -19.06
C LYS A 241 19.75 -5.44 -18.61
N HIS A 242 19.77 -6.56 -17.91
CA HIS A 242 18.59 -7.35 -17.55
C HIS A 242 18.09 -7.14 -16.13
N PHE A 243 18.86 -6.44 -15.27
CA PHE A 243 18.46 -6.21 -13.89
C PHE A 243 18.23 -4.73 -13.59
N VAL A 244 17.19 -4.49 -12.79
CA VAL A 244 16.82 -3.19 -12.22
C VAL A 244 16.66 -3.37 -10.72
N ALA A 245 17.10 -2.41 -9.93
CA ALA A 245 16.93 -2.42 -8.49
C ALA A 245 15.96 -1.32 -8.05
N LEU A 246 15.06 -1.67 -7.14
CA LEU A 246 14.22 -0.73 -6.42
C LEU A 246 14.70 -0.72 -4.96
N SER A 247 15.60 0.22 -4.64
CA SER A 247 16.31 0.20 -3.35
C SER A 247 16.87 1.57 -2.97
N THR A 248 17.11 1.75 -1.66
CA THR A 248 17.78 2.93 -1.11
C THR A 248 19.30 2.75 -0.98
N HIS A 249 19.83 1.52 -1.18
CA HIS A 249 21.25 1.18 -0.96
C HIS A 249 22.05 1.02 -2.27
N ALA A 250 22.51 2.15 -2.82
CA ALA A 250 23.26 2.19 -4.09
C ALA A 250 24.51 1.30 -4.11
N GLU A 251 25.29 1.26 -3.03
CA GLU A 251 26.52 0.47 -2.96
C GLU A 251 26.27 -1.03 -3.10
N LYS A 252 25.28 -1.56 -2.38
CA LYS A 252 24.92 -2.99 -2.47
C LYS A 252 24.38 -3.35 -3.85
N VAL A 253 23.59 -2.45 -4.43
CA VAL A 253 23.06 -2.61 -5.78
C VAL A 253 24.18 -2.67 -6.82
N GLN A 254 25.18 -1.80 -6.71
CA GLN A 254 26.36 -1.81 -7.58
C GLN A 254 27.20 -3.09 -7.39
N ALA A 255 27.39 -3.53 -6.16
CA ALA A 255 28.10 -4.79 -5.85
C ALA A 255 27.40 -6.02 -6.45
N PHE A 256 26.06 -5.99 -6.56
CA PHE A 256 25.28 -7.03 -7.25
C PHE A 256 25.51 -7.01 -8.79
N GLY A 257 26.01 -5.93 -9.36
CA GLY A 257 26.24 -5.74 -10.79
C GLY A 257 25.17 -4.92 -11.51
N ILE A 258 24.28 -4.26 -10.79
CA ILE A 258 23.26 -3.37 -11.37
C ILE A 258 23.81 -1.94 -11.44
N SER A 259 23.68 -1.30 -12.60
CA SER A 259 24.16 0.07 -12.77
C SER A 259 23.31 1.11 -12.05
N ALA A 260 23.88 2.24 -11.67
CA ALA A 260 23.17 3.35 -11.06
C ALA A 260 22.00 3.88 -11.94
N LYS A 261 22.11 3.80 -13.26
CA LYS A 261 21.03 4.18 -14.20
C LYS A 261 19.81 3.26 -14.14
N ASN A 262 20.00 2.03 -13.65
CA ASN A 262 18.95 1.03 -13.46
C ASN A 262 18.56 0.88 -11.97
N THR A 263 18.93 1.85 -11.13
CA THR A 263 18.58 1.88 -9.71
C THR A 263 17.56 3.00 -9.47
N PHE A 264 16.44 2.65 -8.84
CA PHE A 264 15.37 3.58 -8.49
C PHE A 264 15.14 3.54 -6.99
N GLY A 265 15.06 4.75 -6.40
CA GLY A 265 14.94 4.93 -4.97
C GLY A 265 13.52 5.18 -4.49
N PHE A 266 13.38 5.10 -3.19
CA PHE A 266 12.26 5.65 -2.43
C PHE A 266 12.76 5.94 -1.01
N TRP A 267 11.95 6.52 -0.16
CA TRP A 267 12.45 7.17 1.07
C TRP A 267 11.93 6.48 2.34
N ASP A 268 12.56 6.79 3.47
CA ASP A 268 12.19 6.23 4.78
C ASP A 268 10.78 6.63 5.24
N TRP A 269 10.30 7.78 4.79
CA TRP A 269 8.94 8.23 5.02
C TRP A 269 7.87 7.49 4.19
N VAL A 270 8.27 6.50 3.38
CA VAL A 270 7.38 5.58 2.67
C VAL A 270 7.42 4.21 3.35
N GLY A 271 6.32 3.82 3.98
CA GLY A 271 6.16 2.46 4.51
C GLY A 271 6.03 1.41 3.40
N GLY A 272 6.58 0.20 3.63
CA GLY A 272 6.58 -0.87 2.62
C GLY A 272 5.19 -1.20 2.07
N ARG A 273 4.19 -1.37 2.94
CA ARG A 273 2.79 -1.67 2.54
C ARG A 273 2.05 -0.51 1.85
N TYR A 274 2.65 0.69 1.85
CA TYR A 274 2.15 1.89 1.16
C TYR A 274 3.05 2.33 0.00
N SER A 275 3.95 1.46 -0.48
CA SER A 275 4.98 1.83 -1.43
C SER A 275 4.60 1.66 -2.90
N VAL A 276 3.45 1.08 -3.22
CA VAL A 276 3.02 0.82 -4.61
C VAL A 276 2.96 2.11 -5.47
N TRP A 277 2.77 3.27 -4.85
CA TRP A 277 2.79 4.58 -5.51
C TRP A 277 4.20 5.17 -5.73
N SER A 278 5.25 4.52 -5.22
CA SER A 278 6.67 4.88 -5.41
C SER A 278 7.29 4.11 -6.58
N ALA A 279 8.63 4.11 -6.67
CA ALA A 279 9.37 3.26 -7.61
C ALA A 279 9.01 1.75 -7.48
N ILE A 280 8.54 1.30 -6.32
CA ILE A 280 8.04 -0.07 -6.13
C ILE A 280 6.89 -0.40 -7.09
N GLY A 281 6.14 0.59 -7.56
CA GLY A 281 5.12 0.43 -8.60
C GLY A 281 5.65 0.25 -10.02
N MET A 282 6.97 0.17 -10.24
CA MET A 282 7.54 0.02 -11.58
C MET A 282 6.94 -1.14 -12.40
N PRO A 283 6.67 -2.34 -11.84
CA PRO A 283 5.98 -3.40 -12.58
C PRO A 283 4.64 -2.93 -13.16
N LEU A 284 3.84 -2.21 -12.36
CA LEU A 284 2.59 -1.64 -12.82
C LEU A 284 2.81 -0.58 -13.89
N CYS A 285 3.76 0.34 -13.69
CA CYS A 285 4.08 1.39 -14.66
C CYS A 285 4.49 0.80 -16.02
N ILE A 286 5.28 -0.28 -16.02
CA ILE A 286 5.63 -0.99 -17.26
C ILE A 286 4.38 -1.65 -17.89
N ALA A 287 3.49 -2.20 -17.07
CA ALA A 287 2.29 -2.88 -17.56
C ALA A 287 1.31 -1.90 -18.23
N ILE A 288 0.96 -0.78 -17.57
CA ILE A 288 -0.11 0.14 -18.03
C ILE A 288 0.40 1.44 -18.66
N GLY A 289 1.71 1.67 -18.67
CA GLY A 289 2.33 2.91 -19.18
C GLY A 289 2.34 4.05 -18.16
N ALA A 290 3.10 5.10 -18.49
CA ALA A 290 3.26 6.28 -17.65
C ALA A 290 1.93 7.02 -17.42
N GLU A 291 1.12 7.18 -18.45
CA GLU A 291 -0.19 7.83 -18.39
C GLU A 291 -1.14 7.05 -17.46
N GLY A 292 -1.25 5.74 -17.65
CA GLY A 292 -2.09 4.88 -16.79
C GLY A 292 -1.62 4.89 -15.33
N PHE A 293 -0.31 4.91 -15.10
CA PHE A 293 0.23 5.02 -13.74
C PHE A 293 -0.06 6.41 -13.13
N GLN A 294 -0.01 7.48 -13.92
CA GLN A 294 -0.41 8.81 -13.42
C GLN A 294 -1.89 8.82 -13.01
N GLN A 295 -2.79 8.25 -13.81
CA GLN A 295 -4.21 8.11 -13.45
C GLN A 295 -4.41 7.28 -12.16
N PHE A 296 -3.59 6.25 -11.96
CA PHE A 296 -3.59 5.48 -10.71
C PHE A 296 -3.16 6.35 -9.50
N LEU A 297 -2.18 7.25 -9.68
CA LEU A 297 -1.80 8.23 -8.65
C LEU A 297 -2.90 9.25 -8.40
N ASP A 298 -3.55 9.74 -9.46
CA ASP A 298 -4.60 10.76 -9.37
C ASP A 298 -5.83 10.23 -8.59
N GLY A 299 -6.22 8.98 -8.81
CA GLY A 299 -7.28 8.34 -8.04
C GLY A 299 -6.96 8.24 -6.54
N ALA A 300 -5.71 7.91 -6.20
CA ALA A 300 -5.27 7.88 -4.80
C ALA A 300 -5.19 9.30 -4.21
N HIS A 301 -4.78 10.31 -4.99
CA HIS A 301 -4.77 11.70 -4.57
C HIS A 301 -6.19 12.22 -4.31
N ALA A 302 -7.18 11.84 -5.11
CA ALA A 302 -8.57 12.22 -4.89
C ALA A 302 -9.07 11.77 -3.50
N ILE A 303 -8.72 10.57 -3.05
CA ILE A 303 -9.04 10.09 -1.69
C ILE A 303 -8.24 10.85 -0.62
N ASP A 304 -6.98 11.24 -0.87
CA ASP A 304 -6.22 12.07 0.07
C ASP A 304 -6.89 13.43 0.28
N GLN A 305 -7.33 14.08 -0.80
CA GLN A 305 -8.07 15.35 -0.74
C GLN A 305 -9.41 15.19 -0.02
N HIS A 306 -10.17 14.15 -0.36
CA HIS A 306 -11.43 13.84 0.32
C HIS A 306 -11.22 13.65 1.83
N THR A 307 -10.18 12.90 2.23
CA THR A 307 -9.85 12.66 3.64
C THR A 307 -9.48 13.94 4.38
N ALA A 308 -8.74 14.84 3.72
CA ALA A 308 -8.29 16.08 4.33
C ALA A 308 -9.38 17.17 4.44
N THR A 309 -10.39 17.14 3.56
CA THR A 309 -11.34 18.27 3.43
C THR A 309 -12.75 17.95 3.91
N GLN A 310 -13.14 16.68 3.93
CA GLN A 310 -14.51 16.33 4.29
C GLN A 310 -14.71 16.19 5.81
N PRO A 311 -15.82 16.69 6.35
CA PRO A 311 -16.16 16.47 7.75
C PRO A 311 -16.47 14.99 7.99
N PHE A 312 -16.37 14.52 9.24
CA PHE A 312 -16.49 13.12 9.62
C PHE A 312 -17.66 12.38 8.92
N ARG A 313 -18.87 12.96 8.94
CA ARG A 313 -20.08 12.35 8.36
C ARG A 313 -20.05 12.18 6.84
N LYS A 314 -19.16 12.85 6.15
CA LYS A 314 -18.96 12.79 4.70
C LYS A 314 -17.58 12.24 4.31
N ASN A 315 -16.82 11.72 5.27
CA ASN A 315 -15.45 11.27 5.09
C ASN A 315 -15.39 9.74 5.02
N ILE A 316 -15.21 9.19 3.82
CA ILE A 316 -15.23 7.75 3.59
C ILE A 316 -14.20 7.02 4.48
N PRO A 317 -12.89 7.37 4.49
CA PRO A 317 -11.92 6.68 5.34
C PRO A 317 -12.22 6.78 6.83
N GLN A 318 -12.73 7.92 7.31
CA GLN A 318 -13.06 8.08 8.73
C GLN A 318 -14.29 7.23 9.12
N ILE A 319 -15.34 7.18 8.31
CA ILE A 319 -16.50 6.31 8.57
C ILE A 319 -16.09 4.84 8.50
N MET A 320 -15.27 4.43 7.54
CA MET A 320 -14.74 3.05 7.47
C MET A 320 -13.97 2.67 8.74
N ALA A 321 -13.09 3.54 9.21
CA ALA A 321 -12.34 3.34 10.46
C ALA A 321 -13.26 3.27 11.67
N ALA A 322 -14.24 4.17 11.76
CA ALA A 322 -15.22 4.21 12.83
C ALA A 322 -16.08 2.94 12.90
N LEU A 323 -16.54 2.44 11.74
CA LEU A 323 -17.26 1.16 11.66
C LEU A 323 -16.37 -0.01 12.09
N GLY A 324 -15.10 -0.02 11.70
CA GLY A 324 -14.13 -1.02 12.16
C GLY A 324 -13.99 -1.04 13.68
N ILE A 325 -13.84 0.14 14.31
CA ILE A 325 -13.78 0.31 15.76
C ILE A 325 -15.08 -0.16 16.41
N TRP A 326 -16.24 0.27 15.89
CA TRP A 326 -17.54 -0.11 16.39
C TRP A 326 -17.73 -1.63 16.44
N TYR A 327 -17.48 -2.30 15.32
CA TYR A 327 -17.62 -3.76 15.27
C TYR A 327 -16.58 -4.48 16.13
N ARG A 328 -15.34 -4.05 16.12
CA ARG A 328 -14.26 -4.70 16.85
C ARG A 328 -14.38 -4.53 18.36
N ASN A 329 -14.53 -3.29 18.81
CA ASN A 329 -14.42 -2.95 20.23
C ASN A 329 -15.75 -3.07 20.99
N PHE A 330 -16.89 -2.84 20.31
CA PHE A 330 -18.18 -2.75 20.99
C PHE A 330 -19.14 -3.89 20.62
N LEU A 331 -19.04 -4.45 19.41
CA LEU A 331 -19.87 -5.57 18.98
C LEU A 331 -19.16 -6.93 19.01
N GLY A 332 -17.85 -6.97 19.30
CA GLY A 332 -17.07 -8.19 19.47
C GLY A 332 -16.72 -8.94 18.21
N ALA A 333 -16.71 -8.28 17.03
CA ALA A 333 -16.22 -8.87 15.80
C ALA A 333 -14.73 -9.18 15.89
N THR A 334 -14.31 -10.36 15.47
CA THR A 334 -12.93 -10.81 15.58
C THR A 334 -12.14 -10.64 14.29
N SER A 335 -12.81 -10.55 13.14
CA SER A 335 -12.20 -10.45 11.82
C SER A 335 -13.02 -9.56 10.90
N HIS A 336 -12.36 -9.08 9.83
CA HIS A 336 -12.95 -8.32 8.75
C HIS A 336 -12.73 -9.07 7.44
N ALA A 337 -13.81 -9.47 6.75
CA ALA A 337 -13.74 -10.14 5.46
C ALA A 337 -13.87 -9.13 4.32
N LEU A 338 -12.93 -9.17 3.38
CA LEU A 338 -13.01 -8.46 2.11
C LEU A 338 -13.37 -9.45 1.01
N LEU A 339 -14.49 -9.23 0.36
CA LEU A 339 -15.08 -10.13 -0.64
C LEU A 339 -15.26 -9.39 -1.98
N PRO A 340 -14.21 -9.31 -2.83
CA PRO A 340 -14.34 -8.66 -4.12
C PRO A 340 -15.18 -9.52 -5.08
N TYR A 341 -16.17 -8.90 -5.72
CA TYR A 341 -16.97 -9.52 -6.78
C TYR A 341 -16.38 -9.31 -8.17
N ASP A 342 -15.41 -8.40 -8.30
CA ASP A 342 -14.63 -8.21 -9.52
C ASP A 342 -13.48 -9.24 -9.58
N GLN A 343 -13.41 -10.00 -10.67
CA GLN A 343 -12.37 -11.03 -10.86
C GLN A 343 -10.96 -10.45 -10.86
N TYR A 344 -10.76 -9.25 -11.36
CA TYR A 344 -9.45 -8.60 -11.38
C TYR A 344 -8.98 -8.18 -9.98
N LEU A 345 -9.91 -8.03 -9.04
CA LEU A 345 -9.58 -7.71 -7.64
C LEU A 345 -9.30 -8.95 -6.76
N HIS A 346 -9.13 -10.14 -7.33
CA HIS A 346 -8.89 -11.38 -6.56
C HIS A 346 -7.64 -11.32 -5.66
N ARG A 347 -6.66 -10.45 -5.96
CA ARG A 347 -5.46 -10.21 -5.13
C ARG A 347 -5.63 -9.10 -4.09
N PHE A 348 -6.71 -8.34 -4.14
CA PHE A 348 -6.96 -7.23 -3.22
C PHE A 348 -7.05 -7.68 -1.74
N PRO A 349 -7.70 -8.81 -1.39
CA PRO A 349 -7.70 -9.30 -0.01
C PRO A 349 -6.29 -9.59 0.53
N ALA A 350 -5.40 -10.17 -0.26
CA ALA A 350 -4.02 -10.45 0.15
C ALA A 350 -3.20 -9.16 0.37
N TYR A 351 -3.41 -8.14 -0.44
CA TYR A 351 -2.81 -6.82 -0.24
C TYR A 351 -3.31 -6.16 1.05
N LEU A 352 -4.64 -6.13 1.27
CA LEU A 352 -5.21 -5.54 2.48
C LEU A 352 -4.90 -6.35 3.74
N GLN A 353 -4.70 -7.66 3.65
CA GLN A 353 -4.23 -8.44 4.78
C GLN A 353 -2.93 -7.87 5.35
N GLN A 354 -1.97 -7.48 4.51
CA GLN A 354 -0.78 -6.79 4.98
C GLN A 354 -1.09 -5.34 5.37
N ALA A 355 -1.72 -4.57 4.49
CA ALA A 355 -1.92 -3.14 4.69
C ALA A 355 -2.74 -2.84 5.96
N ASP A 356 -3.81 -3.57 6.22
CA ASP A 356 -4.66 -3.40 7.40
C ASP A 356 -4.05 -4.03 8.66
N MET A 357 -3.71 -5.32 8.63
CA MET A 357 -3.25 -6.04 9.83
C MET A 357 -1.92 -5.49 10.36
N GLU A 358 -1.00 -5.10 9.48
CA GLU A 358 0.27 -4.52 9.87
C GLU A 358 0.12 -3.08 10.37
N SER A 359 -0.89 -2.34 9.90
CA SER A 359 -1.18 -0.98 10.38
C SER A 359 -1.95 -0.99 11.69
N ASN A 360 -3.00 -1.78 11.78
CA ASN A 360 -4.00 -1.72 12.85
C ASN A 360 -3.86 -2.84 13.89
N GLY A 361 -3.21 -3.97 13.55
CA GLY A 361 -2.99 -5.10 14.45
C GLY A 361 -1.83 -4.85 15.41
N LYS A 362 -1.88 -3.81 16.23
CA LYS A 362 -0.83 -3.41 17.17
C LYS A 362 -1.16 -3.85 18.59
N TYR A 363 -0.13 -4.13 19.38
CA TYR A 363 -0.25 -4.43 20.82
C TYR A 363 0.36 -3.34 21.71
N VAL A 364 0.93 -2.32 21.09
CA VAL A 364 1.48 -1.13 21.76
C VAL A 364 0.91 0.14 21.14
N ASP A 365 0.90 1.19 21.94
CA ASP A 365 0.57 2.54 21.47
C ASP A 365 1.79 3.24 20.83
N ARG A 366 1.69 4.55 20.58
CA ARG A 366 2.75 5.37 19.96
C ARG A 366 4.00 5.49 20.79
N HIS A 367 3.90 5.32 22.12
CA HIS A 367 5.04 5.38 23.04
C HIS A 367 5.67 4.01 23.28
N GLY A 368 5.14 2.95 22.66
CA GLY A 368 5.57 1.59 22.86
C GLY A 368 4.94 0.92 24.09
N GLU A 369 3.98 1.57 24.76
CA GLU A 369 3.28 1.04 25.92
C GLU A 369 2.19 0.04 25.51
N ARG A 370 2.08 -1.04 26.26
CA ARG A 370 1.12 -2.12 25.96
C ARG A 370 -0.33 -1.64 26.08
N VAL A 371 -1.12 -1.84 25.04
CA VAL A 371 -2.56 -1.55 25.06
C VAL A 371 -3.34 -2.74 25.63
N THR A 372 -4.45 -2.44 26.33
CA THR A 372 -5.31 -3.44 26.99
C THR A 372 -6.64 -3.68 26.28
N TYR A 373 -6.90 -2.94 25.21
CA TYR A 373 -8.09 -3.05 24.38
C TYR A 373 -7.80 -3.76 23.06
N PRO A 374 -8.79 -4.40 22.41
CA PRO A 374 -8.61 -4.98 21.10
C PRO A 374 -8.28 -3.91 20.05
N THR A 375 -7.27 -4.19 19.24
CA THR A 375 -6.93 -3.42 18.04
C THR A 375 -7.40 -4.16 16.78
N GLY A 376 -6.98 -3.78 15.59
CA GLY A 376 -7.27 -4.52 14.36
C GLY A 376 -6.77 -5.97 14.40
N ASP A 377 -7.11 -6.75 13.38
CA ASP A 377 -6.61 -8.11 13.24
C ASP A 377 -5.08 -8.14 13.20
N ARG A 378 -4.50 -9.17 13.81
CA ARG A 378 -3.05 -9.36 13.81
C ARG A 378 -2.66 -10.31 12.69
N LYS A 379 -1.65 -9.92 11.92
CA LYS A 379 -1.04 -10.78 10.94
C LYS A 379 -0.43 -12.01 11.63
N SER A 380 -0.74 -13.20 11.14
CA SER A 380 -0.09 -14.42 11.57
C SER A 380 1.39 -14.38 11.20
N THR A 381 2.28 -14.63 12.16
CA THR A 381 3.74 -14.70 11.95
C THR A 381 4.17 -15.85 11.04
N ARG A 382 3.28 -16.77 10.70
CA ARG A 382 3.58 -17.92 9.85
C ARG A 382 3.78 -17.59 8.36
N LEU A 383 3.41 -16.37 7.91
CA LEU A 383 3.47 -16.01 6.50
C LEU A 383 4.54 -14.98 6.14
N ASN A 384 5.23 -14.38 7.11
CA ASN A 384 6.37 -13.47 6.86
C ASN A 384 7.21 -13.29 8.13
N SER A 385 8.24 -14.08 8.26
CA SER A 385 9.25 -14.00 9.33
C SER A 385 10.21 -12.82 9.19
N SER A 386 10.11 -12.00 8.15
CA SER A 386 11.09 -10.96 7.84
C SER A 386 10.78 -9.58 8.41
N HIS A 387 9.75 -9.43 9.25
CA HIS A 387 9.38 -8.14 9.87
C HIS A 387 9.17 -8.27 11.38
N THR A 388 10.18 -8.77 12.05
CA THR A 388 10.35 -8.56 13.51
C THR A 388 11.33 -7.45 13.76
#